data_8841c37d5394274dbfa7ba1f3d97bb0c
#
_entry.id   8841c37d5394274dbfa7ba1f3d97bb0c
#
_cell.length_a   1.000
_cell.length_b   1.000
_cell.length_c   1.000
_cell.angle_alpha   90.00
_cell.angle_beta   90.00
_cell.angle_gamma   90.00
#
_symmetry.space_group_name_H-M   'P 1'
#
loop_
_entity.id
_entity.type
_entity.pdbx_description
1 polymer ?
#
loop_
_entity_poly.entity_id
_entity_poly.type
_entity_poly.pdbx_seq_one_letter_code
_entity_poly.pdbx_strand_id
1 'polypeptide(L)'
;MRKLTGADLKEIGLLKHYRIIRKWACKTNGITDADLELLIYFDCLDQFRKRDFEDGSLTYSWDNRRWNRLLKEGWIVKWRGYNGSDKTYSIYKISFRCKCLIQQMYRIMLGEEDIPTSTRRNPVMKKASYSDKVYSTAFNKVNNDKTRYL
;
A
#
# COMPACT_ATOMS: atom_id res chain seq x y z
N MET A 1 -16.37 20.26 -1.78
CA MET A 1 -15.01 19.67 -1.93
C MET A 1 -14.39 20.17 -3.23
N ARG A 2 -13.21 20.76 -3.17
CA ARG A 2 -12.51 21.27 -4.36
C ARG A 2 -12.10 20.08 -5.25
N LYS A 3 -12.36 20.20 -6.55
CA LYS A 3 -11.93 19.20 -7.52
C LYS A 3 -10.42 19.33 -7.74
N LEU A 4 -9.69 18.22 -7.63
CA LEU A 4 -8.27 18.20 -7.93
C LEU A 4 -8.03 18.39 -9.43
N THR A 5 -7.01 19.16 -9.74
CA THR A 5 -6.57 19.41 -11.13
C THR A 5 -5.21 18.76 -11.38
N GLY A 6 -4.82 18.66 -12.64
CA GLY A 6 -3.48 18.19 -13.00
C GLY A 6 -2.37 19.07 -12.43
N ALA A 7 -2.62 20.36 -12.27
CA ALA A 7 -1.66 21.28 -11.66
C ALA A 7 -1.43 20.94 -10.18
N ASP A 8 -2.50 20.60 -9.44
CA ASP A 8 -2.38 20.19 -8.05
C ASP A 8 -1.54 18.91 -7.90
N LEU A 9 -1.75 17.93 -8.77
CA LEU A 9 -0.96 16.70 -8.79
C LEU A 9 0.52 16.95 -9.08
N LYS A 10 0.80 17.87 -10.01
CA LYS A 10 2.16 18.26 -10.36
C LYS A 10 2.86 18.94 -9.19
N GLU A 11 2.17 19.83 -8.51
CA GLU A 11 2.70 20.56 -7.35
C GLU A 11 3.05 19.64 -6.19
N ILE A 12 2.18 18.67 -5.89
CA ILE A 12 2.39 17.67 -4.83
C ILE A 12 3.59 16.77 -5.17
N GLY A 13 3.90 16.57 -6.45
CA GLY A 13 4.93 15.62 -6.86
C GLY A 13 4.57 14.19 -6.46
N LEU A 14 3.32 13.79 -6.70
CA LEU A 14 2.69 12.56 -6.20
C LEU A 14 3.57 11.32 -6.27
N LEU A 15 4.35 11.16 -7.35
CA LEU A 15 5.15 9.96 -7.54
C LEU A 15 6.63 10.14 -7.16
N LYS A 16 7.01 11.32 -6.66
CA LYS A 16 8.42 11.66 -6.44
C LYS A 16 9.16 10.61 -5.61
N HIS A 17 8.57 10.16 -4.53
CA HIS A 17 9.19 9.17 -3.64
C HIS A 17 8.37 7.86 -3.55
N TYR A 18 7.24 7.81 -4.22
CA TYR A 18 6.30 6.68 -4.12
C TYR A 18 6.95 5.34 -4.46
N ARG A 19 7.70 5.28 -5.55
CA ARG A 19 8.36 4.04 -6.00
C ARG A 19 9.32 3.47 -4.95
N ILE A 20 10.08 4.34 -4.32
CA ILE A 20 11.06 3.96 -3.30
C ILE A 20 10.37 3.45 -2.04
N ILE A 21 9.37 4.18 -1.58
CA ILE A 21 8.57 3.81 -0.41
C ILE A 21 7.82 2.49 -0.65
N ARG A 22 7.25 2.33 -1.83
CA ARG A 22 6.57 1.10 -2.25
C ARG A 22 7.53 -0.10 -2.20
N LYS A 23 8.76 0.08 -2.68
CA LYS A 23 9.77 -0.99 -2.66
C LYS A 23 10.03 -1.48 -1.23
N TRP A 24 10.21 -0.57 -0.29
CA TRP A 24 10.35 -0.92 1.11
C TRP A 24 9.12 -1.68 1.64
N ALA A 25 7.94 -1.14 1.43
CA ALA A 25 6.69 -1.70 1.95
C ALA A 25 6.44 -3.12 1.42
N CYS A 26 6.59 -3.33 0.11
CA CYS A 26 6.36 -4.63 -0.52
C CYS A 26 7.40 -5.65 -0.12
N LYS A 27 8.68 -5.28 -0.12
CA LYS A 27 9.77 -6.20 0.23
C LYS A 27 9.71 -6.64 1.69
N THR A 28 9.39 -5.70 2.59
CA THR A 28 9.29 -5.98 4.03
C THR A 28 8.13 -6.92 4.35
N ASN A 29 7.03 -6.84 3.60
CA ASN A 29 5.79 -7.56 3.89
C ASN A 29 5.52 -8.73 2.95
N GLY A 30 6.38 -8.96 1.96
CA GLY A 30 6.23 -10.08 1.02
C GLY A 30 4.99 -9.98 0.14
N ILE A 31 4.59 -8.78 -0.24
CA ILE A 31 3.46 -8.52 -1.13
C ILE A 31 3.94 -7.90 -2.44
N THR A 32 3.13 -8.03 -3.49
CA THR A 32 3.44 -7.42 -4.78
C THR A 32 3.01 -5.96 -4.82
N ASP A 33 3.54 -5.21 -5.79
CA ASP A 33 3.14 -3.82 -6.01
C ASP A 33 1.64 -3.69 -6.25
N ALA A 34 1.05 -4.61 -7.02
CA ALA A 34 -0.37 -4.60 -7.31
C ALA A 34 -1.21 -4.96 -6.08
N ASP A 35 -0.72 -5.84 -5.19
CA ASP A 35 -1.38 -6.11 -3.91
C ASP A 35 -1.45 -4.84 -3.06
N LEU A 36 -0.36 -4.11 -2.98
CA LEU A 36 -0.29 -2.88 -2.20
C LEU A 36 -1.24 -1.81 -2.76
N GLU A 37 -1.28 -1.65 -4.07
CA GLU A 37 -2.19 -0.70 -4.72
C GLU A 37 -3.65 -1.02 -4.40
N LEU A 38 -4.02 -2.29 -4.45
CA LEU A 38 -5.36 -2.74 -4.12
C LEU A 38 -5.70 -2.47 -2.64
N LEU A 39 -4.76 -2.75 -1.74
CA LEU A 39 -4.95 -2.50 -0.31
C LEU A 39 -5.11 -1.01 0.01
N ILE A 40 -4.36 -0.16 -0.66
CA ILE A 40 -4.51 1.31 -0.54
C ILE A 40 -5.90 1.74 -1.03
N TYR A 41 -6.37 1.17 -2.13
CA TYR A 41 -7.71 1.45 -2.63
C TYR A 41 -8.78 1.03 -1.61
N PHE A 42 -8.64 -0.14 -1.00
CA PHE A 42 -9.57 -0.59 0.03
C PHE A 42 -9.53 0.27 1.28
N ASP A 43 -8.37 0.81 1.63
CA ASP A 43 -8.25 1.79 2.73
C ASP A 43 -9.09 3.04 2.44
N CYS A 44 -9.14 3.48 1.19
CA CYS A 44 -9.98 4.61 0.79
C CYS A 44 -11.49 4.32 0.95
N LEU A 45 -11.90 3.07 0.80
CA LEU A 45 -13.29 2.66 0.97
C LEU A 45 -13.69 2.46 2.44
N ASP A 46 -12.72 2.18 3.30
CA ASP A 46 -12.87 1.80 4.71
C ASP A 46 -13.56 0.44 4.89
N GLN A 47 -14.82 0.31 4.52
CA GLN A 47 -15.57 -0.94 4.49
C GLN A 47 -15.89 -1.28 3.04
N PHE A 48 -15.75 -2.54 2.67
CA PHE A 48 -15.98 -2.99 1.30
C PHE A 48 -16.57 -4.40 1.27
N ARG A 49 -17.15 -4.74 0.14
CA ARG A 49 -17.70 -6.06 -0.17
C ARG A 49 -16.84 -6.71 -1.25
N LYS A 50 -16.95 -8.03 -1.38
CA LYS A 50 -16.29 -8.73 -2.48
C LYS A 50 -16.72 -8.19 -3.85
N ARG A 51 -17.95 -7.70 -3.96
CA ARG A 51 -18.45 -7.06 -5.19
C ARG A 51 -17.62 -5.83 -5.59
N ASP A 52 -17.15 -5.04 -4.64
CA ASP A 52 -16.28 -3.89 -4.93
C ASP A 52 -14.99 -4.33 -5.60
N PHE A 53 -14.42 -5.45 -5.14
CA PHE A 53 -13.25 -6.05 -5.79
C PHE A 53 -13.58 -6.59 -7.18
N GLU A 54 -14.71 -7.30 -7.33
CA GLU A 54 -15.15 -7.87 -8.62
C GLU A 54 -15.38 -6.78 -9.65
N ASP A 55 -16.06 -5.69 -9.27
CA ASP A 55 -16.25 -4.53 -10.13
C ASP A 55 -14.89 -3.90 -10.50
N GLY A 56 -13.98 -3.82 -9.54
CA GLY A 56 -12.62 -3.34 -9.78
C GLY A 56 -11.80 -4.25 -10.69
N SER A 57 -11.99 -5.57 -10.64
CA SER A 57 -11.27 -6.50 -11.51
C SER A 57 -11.65 -6.30 -12.98
N LEU A 58 -12.88 -5.91 -13.26
CA LEU A 58 -13.34 -5.57 -14.62
C LEU A 58 -12.84 -4.20 -15.07
N THR A 59 -12.82 -3.23 -14.17
CA THR A 59 -12.49 -1.83 -14.49
C THR A 59 -11.00 -1.54 -14.39
N TYR A 60 -10.33 -2.12 -13.39
CA TYR A 60 -8.92 -1.84 -13.06
C TYR A 60 -8.00 -3.02 -13.31
N SER A 61 -8.48 -4.08 -13.94
CA SER A 61 -7.71 -5.26 -14.34
C SER A 61 -7.04 -6.00 -13.17
N TRP A 62 -7.70 -6.09 -12.03
CA TRP A 62 -7.19 -6.86 -10.90
C TRP A 62 -7.39 -8.36 -11.09
N ASP A 63 -6.41 -9.17 -10.70
CA ASP A 63 -6.48 -10.63 -10.75
C ASP A 63 -7.43 -11.18 -9.68
N ASN A 64 -8.41 -11.99 -10.10
CA ASN A 64 -9.41 -12.59 -9.20
C ASN A 64 -8.79 -13.45 -8.09
N ARG A 65 -7.64 -14.07 -8.33
CA ARG A 65 -6.93 -14.89 -7.34
C ARG A 65 -6.39 -14.06 -6.18
N ARG A 66 -6.19 -12.78 -6.40
CA ARG A 66 -5.64 -11.84 -5.42
C ARG A 66 -6.53 -11.73 -4.18
N TRP A 67 -7.84 -11.68 -4.36
CA TRP A 67 -8.79 -11.61 -3.25
C TRP A 67 -8.61 -12.76 -2.25
N ASN A 68 -8.62 -14.00 -2.73
CA ASN A 68 -8.48 -15.18 -1.89
C ASN A 68 -7.11 -15.24 -1.20
N ARG A 69 -6.06 -14.86 -1.91
CA ARG A 69 -4.72 -14.81 -1.34
C ARG A 69 -4.60 -13.79 -0.22
N LEU A 70 -5.13 -12.58 -0.41
CA LEU A 70 -5.10 -11.53 0.60
C LEU A 70 -5.92 -11.89 1.84
N LEU A 71 -7.05 -12.56 1.65
CA LEU A 71 -7.83 -13.11 2.77
C LEU A 71 -7.04 -14.17 3.54
N LYS A 72 -6.45 -15.12 2.82
CA LYS A 72 -5.68 -16.21 3.42
C LYS A 72 -4.47 -15.69 4.20
N GLU A 73 -3.78 -14.69 3.67
CA GLU A 73 -2.62 -14.08 4.30
C GLU A 73 -2.97 -13.08 5.41
N GLY A 74 -4.25 -12.77 5.59
CA GLY A 74 -4.72 -11.90 6.66
C GLY A 74 -4.58 -10.40 6.39
N TRP A 75 -4.36 -9.98 5.15
CA TRP A 75 -4.31 -8.56 4.78
C TRP A 75 -5.68 -7.91 4.75
N ILE A 76 -6.71 -8.68 4.36
CA ILE A 76 -8.11 -8.29 4.48
C ILE A 76 -8.80 -9.26 5.41
N VAL A 77 -9.78 -8.77 6.18
CA VAL A 77 -10.49 -9.56 7.17
C VAL A 77 -11.98 -9.34 7.04
N LYS A 78 -12.76 -10.38 7.35
CA LYS A 78 -14.20 -10.27 7.41
C LYS A 78 -14.58 -9.52 8.69
N TRP A 79 -15.10 -8.30 8.54
CA TRP A 79 -15.52 -7.50 9.68
C TRP A 79 -16.93 -7.89 10.16
N ARG A 80 -17.85 -8.14 9.22
CA ARG A 80 -19.22 -8.51 9.55
C ARG A 80 -19.72 -9.52 8.54
N GLY A 81 -20.05 -10.72 9.02
CA GLY A 81 -20.71 -11.75 8.22
C GLY A 81 -22.21 -11.52 8.19
N TYR A 82 -22.83 -11.88 7.09
CA TYR A 82 -24.27 -11.92 6.99
C TYR A 82 -24.76 -13.29 7.49
N ASN A 83 -25.78 -13.31 8.38
CA ASN A 83 -26.36 -14.53 8.96
C ASN A 83 -27.31 -15.20 7.96
N GLY A 84 -26.84 -15.52 6.77
CA GLY A 84 -27.58 -16.16 5.72
C GLY A 84 -26.66 -16.93 4.80
N SER A 85 -27.25 -17.63 3.83
CA SER A 85 -26.52 -18.39 2.83
C SER A 85 -25.79 -17.51 1.81
N ASP A 86 -26.08 -16.22 1.76
CA ASP A 86 -25.52 -15.32 0.77
C ASP A 86 -24.30 -14.57 1.30
N LYS A 87 -23.13 -15.07 0.90
CA LYS A 87 -21.83 -14.49 1.27
C LYS A 87 -21.56 -13.14 0.61
N THR A 88 -22.35 -12.74 -0.37
CA THR A 88 -22.14 -11.47 -1.10
C THR A 88 -22.41 -10.24 -0.24
N TYR A 89 -23.17 -10.39 0.84
CA TYR A 89 -23.46 -9.30 1.77
C TYR A 89 -22.46 -9.16 2.92
N SER A 90 -21.44 -10.03 2.98
CA SER A 90 -20.40 -9.91 4.00
C SER A 90 -19.60 -8.63 3.78
N ILE A 91 -19.27 -7.95 4.88
CA ILE A 91 -18.48 -6.73 4.88
C ILE A 91 -17.06 -7.05 5.33
N TYR A 92 -16.09 -6.51 4.62
CA TYR A 92 -14.67 -6.71 4.85
C TYR A 92 -13.98 -5.39 5.18
N LYS A 93 -12.86 -5.48 5.83
CA LYS A 93 -11.94 -4.36 6.10
C LYS A 93 -10.51 -4.82 5.86
N ILE A 94 -9.61 -3.88 5.64
CA ILE A 94 -8.19 -4.19 5.74
C ILE A 94 -7.86 -4.51 7.19
N SER A 95 -6.89 -5.42 7.40
CA SER A 95 -6.45 -5.79 8.74
C SER A 95 -5.81 -4.60 9.45
N PHE A 96 -5.75 -4.67 10.78
CA PHE A 96 -5.05 -3.64 11.57
C PHE A 96 -3.59 -3.50 11.14
N ARG A 97 -2.92 -4.62 10.90
CA ARG A 97 -1.53 -4.63 10.39
C ARG A 97 -1.40 -3.87 9.07
N CYS A 98 -2.32 -4.12 8.14
CA CYS A 98 -2.36 -3.45 6.85
C CYS A 98 -2.59 -1.95 7.00
N LYS A 99 -3.53 -1.57 7.85
CA LYS A 99 -3.83 -0.16 8.12
C LYS A 99 -2.62 0.56 8.69
N CYS A 100 -1.91 -0.06 9.63
CA CYS A 100 -0.68 0.50 10.20
C CYS A 100 0.40 0.71 9.13
N LEU A 101 0.57 -0.27 8.24
CA LEU A 101 1.51 -0.16 7.13
C LEU A 101 1.18 1.02 6.21
N ILE A 102 -0.07 1.13 5.79
CA ILE A 102 -0.52 2.19 4.88
C ILE A 102 -0.36 3.57 5.54
N GLN A 103 -0.73 3.70 6.81
CA GLN A 103 -0.56 4.94 7.54
C GLN A 103 0.91 5.31 7.70
N GLN A 104 1.78 4.33 7.94
CA GLN A 104 3.22 4.56 7.99
C GLN A 104 3.75 5.04 6.64
N MET A 105 3.29 4.45 5.53
CA MET A 105 3.64 4.91 4.19
C MET A 105 3.25 6.38 3.98
N TYR A 106 2.05 6.77 4.39
CA TYR A 106 1.61 8.16 4.28
C TYR A 106 2.49 9.10 5.10
N ARG A 107 2.86 8.72 6.33
CA ARG A 107 3.77 9.54 7.16
C ARG A 107 5.15 9.67 6.51
N ILE A 108 5.66 8.59 5.91
CA ILE A 108 6.93 8.63 5.19
C ILE A 108 6.81 9.53 3.96
N MET A 109 5.73 9.43 3.20
CA MET A 109 5.49 10.28 2.03
C MET A 109 5.36 11.75 2.41
N LEU A 110 4.75 12.05 3.52
CA LEU A 110 4.62 13.41 4.06
C LEU A 110 5.88 13.87 4.83
N GLY A 111 6.78 12.90 5.15
CA GLY A 111 8.02 13.09 5.82
C GLY A 111 8.01 13.32 7.30
N GLU A 112 6.95 13.01 7.84
CA GLU A 112 6.83 12.94 9.28
C GLU A 112 7.67 11.80 9.87
N GLU A 113 8.07 10.84 9.03
CA GLU A 113 8.81 9.65 9.42
C GLU A 113 9.80 9.27 8.33
N ASP A 114 10.92 8.69 8.71
CA ASP A 114 11.94 8.20 7.77
C ASP A 114 11.69 6.74 7.41
N ILE A 115 12.14 6.35 6.22
CA ILE A 115 12.15 4.94 5.82
C ILE A 115 13.11 4.18 6.73
N PRO A 116 12.69 3.05 7.34
CA PRO A 116 13.59 2.25 8.18
C PRO A 116 14.86 1.85 7.43
N THR A 117 16.00 2.00 8.08
CA THR A 117 17.31 1.67 7.50
C THR A 117 18.02 0.50 8.18
N SER A 118 17.43 -0.06 9.25
CA SER A 118 17.98 -1.25 9.90
C SER A 118 17.66 -2.50 9.07
N THR A 119 18.58 -3.46 9.01
CA THR A 119 18.38 -4.71 8.26
C THR A 119 17.22 -5.55 8.80
N ARG A 120 16.88 -5.38 10.06
CA ARG A 120 15.75 -6.06 10.70
C ARG A 120 14.39 -5.54 10.22
N ARG A 121 14.27 -4.21 10.07
CA ARG A 121 13.01 -3.55 9.68
C ARG A 121 12.90 -3.36 8.18
N ASN A 122 14.00 -3.45 7.46
CA ASN A 122 14.03 -3.24 6.03
C ASN A 122 14.99 -4.25 5.39
N PRO A 123 14.46 -5.38 4.87
CA PRO A 123 15.27 -6.44 4.28
C PRO A 123 16.11 -5.99 3.08
N VAL A 124 15.69 -4.94 2.39
CA VAL A 124 16.44 -4.38 1.25
C VAL A 124 17.84 -3.89 1.69
N MET A 125 17.96 -3.46 2.94
CA MET A 125 19.23 -2.98 3.49
C MET A 125 20.28 -4.10 3.67
N LYS A 126 19.90 -5.38 3.52
CA LYS A 126 20.85 -6.51 3.47
C LYS A 126 21.67 -6.51 2.19
N LYS A 127 21.26 -5.76 1.18
CA LYS A 127 21.99 -5.62 -0.10
C LYS A 127 22.24 -6.95 -0.81
N ALA A 128 21.26 -7.86 -0.75
CA ALA A 128 21.38 -9.21 -1.32
C ALA A 128 21.51 -9.24 -2.84
N SER A 129 20.99 -8.23 -3.53
CA SER A 129 21.06 -8.08 -4.99
C SER A 129 21.56 -6.70 -5.38
N TYR A 130 21.94 -6.55 -6.65
CA TYR A 130 22.32 -5.23 -7.19
C TYR A 130 21.18 -4.23 -7.07
N SER A 131 19.96 -4.64 -7.37
CA SER A 131 18.76 -3.81 -7.21
C SER A 131 18.61 -3.34 -5.76
N ASP A 132 18.80 -4.22 -4.78
CA ASP A 132 18.73 -3.89 -3.36
C ASP A 132 19.80 -2.88 -2.95
N LYS A 133 21.01 -2.97 -3.51
CA LYS A 133 22.08 -1.98 -3.27
C LYS A 133 21.68 -0.60 -3.76
N VAL A 134 21.09 -0.52 -4.95
CA VAL A 134 20.60 0.75 -5.52
C VAL A 134 19.49 1.33 -4.64
N TYR A 135 18.52 0.51 -4.23
CA TYR A 135 17.44 0.97 -3.36
C TYR A 135 17.91 1.37 -1.96
N SER A 136 18.90 0.68 -1.41
CA SER A 136 19.50 1.06 -0.11
C SER A 136 20.05 2.48 -0.14
N THR A 137 20.76 2.84 -1.21
CA THR A 137 21.24 4.22 -1.43
C THR A 137 20.07 5.19 -1.57
N ALA A 138 19.04 4.80 -2.32
CA ALA A 138 17.85 5.63 -2.54
C ALA A 138 17.10 5.90 -1.23
N PHE A 139 16.98 4.93 -0.33
CA PHE A 139 16.34 5.13 0.97
C PHE A 139 17.05 6.20 1.79
N ASN A 140 18.38 6.17 1.84
CA ASN A 140 19.16 7.19 2.55
C ASN A 140 18.96 8.58 1.92
N LYS A 141 18.90 8.67 0.60
CA LYS A 141 18.67 9.94 -0.10
C LYS A 141 17.27 10.49 0.18
N VAL A 142 16.25 9.64 0.20
CA VAL A 142 14.87 10.04 0.52
C VAL A 142 14.79 10.55 1.96
N ASN A 143 15.42 9.84 2.91
CA ASN A 143 15.42 10.27 4.32
C ASN A 143 16.11 11.61 4.53
N ASN A 144 17.11 11.91 3.73
CA ASN A 144 17.86 13.18 3.79
C ASN A 144 17.20 14.32 3.00
N ASP A 145 16.17 14.03 2.22
CA ASP A 145 15.46 15.05 1.43
C ASP A 145 14.54 15.87 2.34
N LYS A 146 14.95 17.09 2.65
CA LYS A 146 14.19 18.01 3.51
C LYS A 146 13.02 18.69 2.77
N THR A 147 12.94 18.53 1.44
CA THR A 147 11.89 19.13 0.62
C THR A 147 10.76 18.18 0.28
N ARG A 148 10.71 17.04 0.95
CA ARG A 148 9.73 15.97 0.69
C ARG A 148 8.28 16.45 0.74
N TYR A 149 8.01 17.53 1.44
CA TYR A 149 6.67 18.03 1.77
C TYR A 149 6.30 19.34 1.15
N LEU A 150 7.14 19.85 0.39
CA LEU A 150 6.88 21.15 -0.26
C LEU A 150 6.16 20.96 -1.58
#